data_dc185d8ab574a2a862086ebc8cb5c018
#
_entry.id   dc185d8ab574a2a862086ebc8cb5c018
#
_cell.length_a   1.000
_cell.length_b   1.000
_cell.length_c   1.000
_cell.angle_alpha   90.00
_cell.angle_beta   90.00
_cell.angle_gamma   90.00
#
_symmetry.space_group_name_H-M   'P 1'
#
loop_
_entity.id
_entity.type
_entity.pdbx_description
1 polymer ?
#
loop_
_entity_poly.entity_id
_entity_poly.type
_entity_poly.pdbx_seq_one_letter_code
_entity_poly.pdbx_strand_id
1 'polypeptide(L)'
;MLNAFTGAQVRAAEVPFLDAGHGNTLMQKAAHGLFLVAFEMLRSAGHSANRSSAVVLVGSGNNGADALYAGERLLRRGVSVTAIAVADEVHSEASEVFSRRGGRVLHLDQDNLPDLAARAIRSTLIIDGILGTGARGGLRGIAAELISAINTGAGERSVRSLLVVACDLPSGVDVDSGELSEPVLFADATVTFGAAKTGLLVSGGALAAGELNVVDIGLGMTTPGADTAVEPAMRRLEAHDVAALYRRPQVGDHKYTRGVLGVAAGSAQYPGAAVLATGAALATGLGMVRYLGPPAVATIINAVHPEVVCSTGDVEDSRSQAWLVGPGAVEDDDQARRARGAIASGLPVVVDAGALSEVPERVESSVILTPHAGELRTLLATRGIDVARADIEAAPARFASEAAQLTGATVLLKGFTTITAAPTGEVFSQAEAPPWLATAGSGDTLSGILGALVATLAEDDGVAARLGLPAGATWAAVAAAAALIHGLAGMRAAESGPVVVAGLPPHIGSVLADILA
;
A
#
# COMPACT_ATOMS: atom_id res chain seq x y z
N MET A 1 -3.84 2.51 -12.22
CA MET A 1 -4.12 1.45 -11.20
C MET A 1 -3.14 0.32 -11.37
N LEU A 2 -2.43 -0.06 -10.33
CA LEU A 2 -1.54 -1.21 -10.30
C LEU A 2 -2.34 -2.46 -9.91
N ASN A 3 -2.36 -3.47 -10.77
CA ASN A 3 -2.98 -4.77 -10.52
C ASN A 3 -1.94 -5.73 -9.94
N ALA A 4 -2.28 -6.43 -8.86
CA ALA A 4 -1.44 -7.43 -8.24
C ALA A 4 -2.13 -8.80 -8.23
N PHE A 5 -1.31 -9.84 -8.37
CA PHE A 5 -1.75 -11.21 -8.55
C PHE A 5 -1.07 -12.12 -7.54
N THR A 6 -1.68 -13.26 -7.25
CA THR A 6 -1.01 -14.29 -6.45
C THR A 6 0.13 -14.92 -7.24
N GLY A 7 1.11 -15.46 -6.54
CA GLY A 7 2.20 -16.21 -7.17
C GLY A 7 1.68 -17.39 -7.99
N ALA A 8 0.55 -18.00 -7.60
CA ALA A 8 -0.10 -19.05 -8.36
C ALA A 8 -0.66 -18.54 -9.70
N GLN A 9 -1.30 -17.37 -9.72
CA GLN A 9 -1.83 -16.75 -10.93
C GLN A 9 -0.70 -16.39 -11.91
N VAL A 10 0.39 -15.81 -11.40
CA VAL A 10 1.55 -15.45 -12.25
C VAL A 10 2.17 -16.69 -12.87
N ARG A 11 2.45 -17.73 -12.06
CA ARG A 11 2.99 -18.99 -12.59
C ARG A 11 2.05 -19.65 -13.62
N ALA A 12 0.74 -19.62 -13.39
CA ALA A 12 -0.22 -20.16 -14.36
C ALA A 12 -0.17 -19.39 -15.70
N ALA A 13 0.02 -18.08 -15.67
CA ALA A 13 0.17 -17.25 -16.87
C ALA A 13 1.49 -17.50 -17.62
N GLU A 14 2.55 -17.96 -16.93
CA GLU A 14 3.83 -18.31 -17.56
C GLU A 14 3.78 -19.64 -18.30
N VAL A 15 2.97 -20.62 -17.86
CA VAL A 15 2.94 -21.99 -18.38
C VAL A 15 2.82 -22.05 -19.91
N PRO A 16 1.88 -21.34 -20.58
CA PRO A 16 1.74 -21.40 -22.04
C PRO A 16 3.01 -20.97 -22.77
N PHE A 17 3.75 -20.00 -22.23
CA PHE A 17 5.00 -19.51 -22.83
C PHE A 17 6.14 -20.49 -22.61
N LEU A 18 6.21 -21.13 -21.45
CA LEU A 18 7.21 -22.16 -21.14
C LEU A 18 7.00 -23.39 -22.02
N ASP A 19 5.76 -23.86 -22.17
CA ASP A 19 5.39 -25.00 -23.03
C ASP A 19 5.70 -24.72 -24.51
N ALA A 20 5.58 -23.46 -24.94
CA ALA A 20 5.96 -23.02 -26.29
C ALA A 20 7.48 -22.83 -26.49
N GLY A 21 8.30 -23.07 -25.46
CA GLY A 21 9.77 -22.92 -25.52
C GLY A 21 10.27 -21.48 -25.40
N HIS A 22 9.45 -20.54 -24.94
CA HIS A 22 9.81 -19.12 -24.81
C HIS A 22 10.43 -18.73 -23.46
N GLY A 23 10.78 -19.70 -22.61
CA GLY A 23 11.34 -19.44 -21.26
C GLY A 23 12.57 -18.53 -21.28
N ASN A 24 13.51 -18.78 -22.21
CA ASN A 24 14.69 -17.92 -22.34
C ASN A 24 14.31 -16.48 -22.75
N THR A 25 13.30 -16.29 -23.59
CA THR A 25 12.82 -14.95 -23.98
C THR A 25 12.26 -14.18 -22.78
N LEU A 26 11.47 -14.84 -21.93
CA LEU A 26 10.95 -14.25 -20.71
C LEU A 26 12.09 -13.85 -19.77
N MET A 27 13.04 -14.75 -19.52
CA MET A 27 14.23 -14.53 -18.69
C MET A 27 15.07 -13.34 -19.19
N GLN A 28 15.31 -13.24 -20.52
CA GLN A 28 16.08 -12.13 -21.08
C GLN A 28 15.38 -10.79 -20.94
N LYS A 29 14.03 -10.73 -20.99
CA LYS A 29 13.24 -9.52 -20.72
C LYS A 29 13.31 -9.15 -19.23
N ALA A 30 13.13 -10.10 -18.33
CA ALA A 30 13.24 -9.93 -16.88
C ALA A 30 14.62 -9.36 -16.49
N ALA A 31 15.68 -10.03 -16.92
CA ALA A 31 17.06 -9.60 -16.66
C ALA A 31 17.38 -8.22 -17.27
N HIS A 32 16.76 -7.87 -18.41
CA HIS A 32 16.95 -6.54 -18.99
C HIS A 32 16.29 -5.45 -18.13
N GLY A 33 15.06 -5.68 -17.68
CA GLY A 33 14.36 -4.75 -16.77
C GLY A 33 15.11 -4.57 -15.45
N LEU A 34 15.55 -5.67 -14.84
CA LEU A 34 16.37 -5.65 -13.62
C LEU A 34 17.65 -4.82 -13.80
N PHE A 35 18.37 -5.04 -14.92
CA PHE A 35 19.54 -4.25 -15.27
C PHE A 35 19.22 -2.77 -15.40
N LEU A 36 18.15 -2.39 -16.08
CA LEU A 36 17.79 -0.97 -16.28
C LEU A 36 17.56 -0.26 -14.96
N VAL A 37 16.75 -0.85 -14.06
CA VAL A 37 16.47 -0.28 -12.73
C VAL A 37 17.76 -0.19 -11.90
N ALA A 38 18.53 -1.27 -11.80
CA ALA A 38 19.77 -1.31 -11.05
C ALA A 38 20.79 -0.27 -11.55
N PHE A 39 20.89 -0.07 -12.87
CA PHE A 39 21.79 0.90 -13.48
C PHE A 39 21.31 2.34 -13.26
N GLU A 40 20.01 2.58 -13.35
CA GLU A 40 19.43 3.91 -13.08
C GLU A 40 19.58 4.29 -11.60
N MET A 41 19.39 3.36 -10.67
CA MET A 41 19.63 3.62 -9.26
C MET A 41 21.08 4.05 -8.99
N LEU A 42 22.06 3.40 -9.61
CA LEU A 42 23.48 3.82 -9.52
C LEU A 42 23.66 5.26 -10.03
N ARG A 43 23.05 5.60 -11.16
CA ARG A 43 23.13 6.95 -11.74
C ARG A 43 22.46 8.01 -10.89
N SER A 44 21.26 7.74 -10.41
CA SER A 44 20.47 8.68 -9.58
C SER A 44 21.13 8.94 -8.23
N ALA A 45 21.87 7.94 -7.70
CA ALA A 45 22.71 8.10 -6.51
C ALA A 45 24.07 8.80 -6.80
N GLY A 46 24.31 9.26 -8.02
CA GLY A 46 25.52 9.98 -8.41
C GLY A 46 26.75 9.10 -8.65
N HIS A 47 26.56 7.78 -8.78
CA HIS A 47 27.66 6.85 -9.02
C HIS A 47 27.98 6.72 -10.51
N SER A 48 29.27 6.77 -10.88
CA SER A 48 29.73 6.46 -12.23
C SER A 48 30.02 4.95 -12.39
N ALA A 49 29.61 4.36 -13.52
CA ALA A 49 29.71 2.92 -13.76
C ALA A 49 31.10 2.35 -13.48
N ASN A 50 32.16 2.98 -13.99
CA ASN A 50 33.54 2.52 -13.87
C ASN A 50 34.17 2.70 -12.46
N ARG A 51 33.46 3.32 -11.53
CA ARG A 51 33.84 3.46 -10.12
C ARG A 51 32.88 2.70 -9.19
N SER A 52 31.88 2.05 -9.76
CA SER A 52 30.90 1.27 -9.02
C SER A 52 31.25 -0.19 -8.98
N SER A 53 30.90 -0.84 -7.88
CA SER A 53 30.98 -2.28 -7.72
C SER A 53 29.61 -2.83 -7.33
N ALA A 54 29.25 -3.98 -7.90
CA ALA A 54 28.01 -4.68 -7.56
C ALA A 54 28.31 -6.09 -7.08
N VAL A 55 27.51 -6.56 -6.14
CA VAL A 55 27.45 -7.96 -5.72
C VAL A 55 26.10 -8.52 -6.12
N VAL A 56 26.08 -9.66 -6.79
CA VAL A 56 24.88 -10.41 -7.15
C VAL A 56 24.80 -11.62 -6.24
N LEU A 57 23.76 -11.71 -5.42
CA LEU A 57 23.46 -12.89 -4.60
C LEU A 57 22.65 -13.87 -5.46
N VAL A 58 23.14 -15.09 -5.63
CA VAL A 58 22.64 -16.02 -6.64
C VAL A 58 22.12 -17.29 -5.99
N GLY A 59 20.82 -17.54 -6.13
CA GLY A 59 20.18 -18.83 -5.78
C GLY A 59 20.25 -19.85 -6.92
N SER A 60 19.69 -21.03 -6.68
CA SER A 60 19.70 -22.16 -7.65
C SER A 60 18.66 -22.03 -8.77
N GLY A 61 17.65 -21.17 -8.62
CA GLY A 61 16.50 -21.06 -9.54
C GLY A 61 16.68 -20.04 -10.67
N ASN A 62 15.60 -19.82 -11.43
CA ASN A 62 15.54 -18.82 -12.50
C ASN A 62 15.81 -17.39 -12.00
N ASN A 63 15.44 -17.08 -10.75
CA ASN A 63 15.72 -15.78 -10.14
C ASN A 63 17.22 -15.47 -10.08
N GLY A 64 18.03 -16.49 -9.73
CA GLY A 64 19.49 -16.39 -9.78
C GLY A 64 20.02 -16.20 -11.20
N ALA A 65 19.39 -16.83 -12.20
CA ALA A 65 19.75 -16.66 -13.60
C ALA A 65 19.44 -15.24 -14.10
N ASP A 66 18.27 -14.70 -13.79
CA ASP A 66 17.88 -13.32 -14.11
C ASP A 66 18.88 -12.32 -13.53
N ALA A 67 19.27 -12.52 -12.26
CA ALA A 67 20.24 -11.69 -11.57
C ALA A 67 21.64 -11.78 -12.20
N LEU A 68 22.09 -12.97 -12.62
CA LEU A 68 23.36 -13.16 -13.34
C LEU A 68 23.35 -12.47 -14.71
N TYR A 69 22.28 -12.60 -15.49
CA TYR A 69 22.15 -11.90 -16.77
C TYR A 69 22.08 -10.38 -16.60
N ALA A 70 21.44 -9.87 -15.54
CA ALA A 70 21.46 -8.44 -15.21
C ALA A 70 22.90 -8.00 -14.83
N GLY A 71 23.61 -8.79 -14.04
CA GLY A 71 25.00 -8.56 -13.68
C GLY A 71 25.93 -8.53 -14.90
N GLU A 72 25.71 -9.41 -15.89
CA GLU A 72 26.45 -9.40 -17.15
C GLU A 72 26.25 -8.09 -17.91
N ARG A 73 25.01 -7.55 -17.93
CA ARG A 73 24.72 -6.25 -18.56
C ARG A 73 25.38 -5.09 -17.83
N LEU A 74 25.46 -5.14 -16.49
CA LEU A 74 26.22 -4.18 -15.69
C LEU A 74 27.72 -4.20 -16.02
N LEU A 75 28.32 -5.41 -16.18
CA LEU A 75 29.71 -5.56 -16.65
C LEU A 75 29.94 -4.89 -18.01
N ARG A 76 28.98 -5.04 -18.95
CA ARG A 76 29.06 -4.35 -20.27
C ARG A 76 29.08 -2.83 -20.15
N ARG A 77 28.51 -2.28 -19.07
CA ARG A 77 28.51 -0.83 -18.79
C ARG A 77 29.72 -0.36 -17.99
N GLY A 78 30.63 -1.30 -17.63
CA GLY A 78 31.86 -0.98 -16.92
C GLY A 78 31.76 -1.03 -15.39
N VAL A 79 30.63 -1.53 -14.84
CA VAL A 79 30.52 -1.81 -13.41
C VAL A 79 31.32 -3.07 -13.08
N SER A 80 32.08 -3.07 -11.98
CA SER A 80 32.76 -4.29 -11.50
C SER A 80 31.75 -5.18 -10.78
N VAL A 81 31.49 -6.40 -11.26
CA VAL A 81 30.47 -7.28 -10.68
C VAL A 81 31.06 -8.59 -10.20
N THR A 82 30.71 -8.98 -8.97
CA THR A 82 31.01 -10.30 -8.38
C THR A 82 29.71 -10.98 -8.04
N ALA A 83 29.53 -12.24 -8.42
CA ALA A 83 28.40 -13.07 -8.00
C ALA A 83 28.82 -13.93 -6.80
N ILE A 84 27.93 -14.03 -5.81
CA ILE A 84 28.06 -14.93 -4.65
C ILE A 84 26.97 -16.00 -4.80
N ALA A 85 27.36 -17.21 -5.16
CA ALA A 85 26.49 -18.36 -5.24
C ALA A 85 26.22 -18.90 -3.82
N VAL A 86 24.97 -18.79 -3.35
CA VAL A 86 24.54 -19.30 -2.03
C VAL A 86 24.00 -20.73 -2.09
N ALA A 87 23.93 -21.31 -3.28
CA ALA A 87 23.55 -22.69 -3.55
C ALA A 87 24.73 -23.45 -4.19
N ASP A 88 24.74 -24.76 -4.01
CA ASP A 88 25.77 -25.62 -4.61
C ASP A 88 25.75 -25.59 -6.14
N GLU A 89 24.54 -25.53 -6.71
CA GLU A 89 24.33 -25.43 -8.15
C GLU A 89 23.65 -24.11 -8.50
N VAL A 90 24.14 -23.44 -9.52
CA VAL A 90 23.55 -22.26 -10.13
C VAL A 90 23.23 -22.51 -11.61
N HIS A 91 22.41 -21.68 -12.21
CA HIS A 91 22.04 -21.83 -13.63
C HIS A 91 23.29 -21.76 -14.52
N SER A 92 23.67 -22.91 -15.14
CA SER A 92 24.94 -23.10 -15.83
C SER A 92 25.18 -22.11 -16.98
N GLU A 93 24.19 -21.95 -17.88
CA GLU A 93 24.30 -21.05 -19.02
C GLU A 93 24.47 -19.58 -18.58
N ALA A 94 23.67 -19.11 -17.59
CA ALA A 94 23.78 -17.74 -17.09
C ALA A 94 25.14 -17.50 -16.43
N SER A 95 25.65 -18.48 -15.65
CA SER A 95 26.96 -18.44 -15.02
C SER A 95 28.09 -18.38 -16.04
N GLU A 96 28.00 -19.17 -17.12
CA GLU A 96 28.99 -19.12 -18.20
C GLU A 96 29.00 -17.80 -18.97
N VAL A 97 27.82 -17.25 -19.29
CA VAL A 97 27.69 -15.95 -19.97
C VAL A 97 28.27 -14.84 -19.10
N PHE A 98 27.95 -14.84 -17.81
CA PHE A 98 28.50 -13.91 -16.84
C PHE A 98 30.02 -14.00 -16.72
N SER A 99 30.56 -15.22 -16.60
CA SER A 99 32.00 -15.46 -16.47
C SER A 99 32.76 -15.09 -17.74
N ARG A 100 32.25 -15.41 -18.93
CA ARG A 100 32.84 -15.01 -20.22
C ARG A 100 32.97 -13.50 -20.38
N ARG A 101 32.11 -12.71 -19.70
CA ARG A 101 32.19 -11.25 -19.69
C ARG A 101 33.18 -10.70 -18.65
N GLY A 102 33.86 -11.56 -17.89
CA GLY A 102 34.83 -11.19 -16.87
C GLY A 102 34.25 -11.09 -15.44
N GLY A 103 33.01 -11.52 -15.25
CA GLY A 103 32.42 -11.67 -13.91
C GLY A 103 33.06 -12.85 -13.16
N ARG A 104 33.07 -12.76 -11.82
CA ARG A 104 33.57 -13.85 -10.97
C ARG A 104 32.39 -14.42 -10.18
N VAL A 105 32.20 -15.73 -10.24
CA VAL A 105 31.26 -16.47 -9.40
C VAL A 105 32.07 -17.09 -8.25
N LEU A 106 31.72 -16.72 -7.03
CA LEU A 106 32.32 -17.22 -5.79
C LEU A 106 31.26 -18.06 -5.06
N HIS A 107 31.59 -19.31 -4.78
CA HIS A 107 30.68 -20.16 -3.98
C HIS A 107 30.85 -19.86 -2.51
N LEU A 108 29.71 -19.69 -1.83
CA LEU A 108 29.66 -19.39 -0.40
C LEU A 108 29.87 -20.68 0.41
N ASP A 109 30.80 -20.63 1.37
CA ASP A 109 30.99 -21.65 2.39
C ASP A 109 31.26 -20.99 3.75
N GLN A 110 31.33 -21.80 4.82
CA GLN A 110 31.51 -21.29 6.18
C GLN A 110 32.85 -20.55 6.37
N ASP A 111 33.90 -20.96 5.65
CA ASP A 111 35.22 -20.39 5.79
C ASP A 111 35.31 -18.98 5.17
N ASN A 112 34.60 -18.76 4.06
CA ASN A 112 34.66 -17.50 3.31
C ASN A 112 33.47 -16.54 3.58
N LEU A 113 32.46 -16.96 4.36
CA LEU A 113 31.27 -16.16 4.66
C LEU A 113 31.62 -14.74 5.19
N PRO A 114 32.53 -14.56 6.17
CA PRO A 114 32.86 -13.22 6.67
C PRO A 114 33.44 -12.30 5.58
N ASP A 115 34.29 -12.86 4.72
CA ASP A 115 34.94 -12.09 3.64
C ASP A 115 33.92 -11.71 2.54
N LEU A 116 33.01 -12.62 2.19
CA LEU A 116 31.99 -12.37 1.18
C LEU A 116 30.91 -11.41 1.68
N ALA A 117 30.49 -11.51 2.95
CA ALA A 117 29.62 -10.54 3.58
C ALA A 117 30.26 -9.13 3.59
N ALA A 118 31.53 -9.04 4.00
CA ALA A 118 32.26 -7.78 3.99
C ALA A 118 32.42 -7.21 2.56
N ARG A 119 32.56 -8.07 1.54
CA ARG A 119 32.58 -7.66 0.12
C ARG A 119 31.24 -7.06 -0.29
N ALA A 120 30.12 -7.75 0.03
CA ALA A 120 28.77 -7.27 -0.25
C ALA A 120 28.52 -5.91 0.39
N ILE A 121 28.83 -5.74 1.67
CA ILE A 121 28.67 -4.48 2.43
C ILE A 121 29.51 -3.34 1.81
N ARG A 122 30.71 -3.62 1.28
CA ARG A 122 31.58 -2.61 0.66
C ARG A 122 31.21 -2.30 -0.78
N SER A 123 30.33 -3.07 -1.42
CA SER A 123 29.87 -2.78 -2.78
C SER A 123 28.98 -1.53 -2.82
N THR A 124 28.80 -0.98 -4.01
CA THR A 124 27.89 0.14 -4.24
C THR A 124 26.44 -0.36 -4.37
N LEU A 125 26.29 -1.60 -4.88
CA LEU A 125 24.99 -2.21 -5.18
C LEU A 125 24.98 -3.69 -4.79
N ILE A 126 23.90 -4.15 -4.19
CA ILE A 126 23.57 -5.57 -4.09
C ILE A 126 22.36 -5.86 -4.98
N ILE A 127 22.40 -6.95 -5.75
CA ILE A 127 21.22 -7.54 -6.39
C ILE A 127 20.90 -8.83 -5.64
N ASP A 128 19.73 -8.86 -4.99
CA ASP A 128 19.21 -10.03 -4.31
C ASP A 128 18.46 -10.93 -5.33
N GLY A 129 19.11 -11.96 -5.80
CA GLY A 129 18.59 -12.98 -6.72
C GLY A 129 18.51 -14.37 -6.08
N ILE A 130 18.37 -14.47 -4.74
CA ILE A 130 18.38 -15.77 -4.05
C ILE A 130 17.03 -16.48 -4.23
N LEU A 131 15.94 -15.85 -3.80
CA LEU A 131 14.59 -16.42 -3.86
C LEU A 131 13.66 -15.54 -4.70
N GLY A 132 12.77 -16.15 -5.47
CA GLY A 132 11.71 -15.48 -6.25
C GLY A 132 10.35 -16.17 -6.06
N THR A 133 9.39 -15.87 -6.92
CA THR A 133 7.97 -16.35 -6.86
C THR A 133 7.82 -17.88 -6.71
N GLY A 134 8.83 -18.68 -7.07
CA GLY A 134 8.82 -20.15 -6.90
C GLY A 134 9.19 -20.64 -5.51
N ALA A 135 9.75 -19.79 -4.66
CA ALA A 135 10.21 -20.18 -3.32
C ALA A 135 9.06 -20.33 -2.33
N ARG A 136 9.29 -21.17 -1.32
CA ARG A 136 8.38 -21.31 -0.17
C ARG A 136 9.18 -21.17 1.13
N GLY A 137 8.70 -20.31 2.01
CA GLY A 137 9.36 -19.99 3.28
C GLY A 137 10.59 -19.08 3.10
N GLY A 138 11.25 -18.79 4.24
CA GLY A 138 12.41 -17.90 4.29
C GLY A 138 13.73 -18.53 3.87
N LEU A 139 14.76 -17.72 3.92
CA LEU A 139 16.15 -18.15 3.75
C LEU A 139 16.55 -19.15 4.84
N ARG A 140 17.43 -20.10 4.50
CA ARG A 140 17.89 -21.15 5.40
C ARG A 140 19.40 -21.37 5.27
N GLY A 141 19.99 -21.96 6.34
CA GLY A 141 21.40 -22.33 6.34
C GLY A 141 22.31 -21.15 6.05
N ILE A 142 23.34 -21.38 5.27
CA ILE A 142 24.41 -20.40 5.01
C ILE A 142 23.91 -19.15 4.28
N ALA A 143 22.84 -19.24 3.47
CA ALA A 143 22.22 -18.07 2.84
C ALA A 143 21.60 -17.12 3.89
N ALA A 144 20.92 -17.67 4.90
CA ALA A 144 20.38 -16.88 6.00
C ALA A 144 21.50 -16.24 6.85
N GLU A 145 22.57 -16.97 7.10
CA GLU A 145 23.73 -16.46 7.83
C GLU A 145 24.40 -15.29 7.07
N LEU A 146 24.53 -15.41 5.73
CA LEU A 146 25.07 -14.33 4.90
C LEU A 146 24.22 -13.07 4.97
N ILE A 147 22.88 -13.19 4.82
CA ILE A 147 22.00 -12.03 4.88
C ILE A 147 22.02 -11.41 6.29
N SER A 148 22.04 -12.22 7.36
CA SER A 148 22.20 -11.72 8.72
C SER A 148 23.50 -10.94 8.92
N ALA A 149 24.61 -11.43 8.37
CA ALA A 149 25.90 -10.75 8.43
C ALA A 149 25.91 -9.43 7.62
N ILE A 150 25.26 -9.42 6.45
CA ILE A 150 25.11 -8.21 5.62
C ILE A 150 24.27 -7.16 6.37
N ASN A 151 23.11 -7.55 6.95
CA ASN A 151 22.23 -6.64 7.68
C ASN A 151 22.93 -6.03 8.89
N THR A 152 23.66 -6.82 9.67
CA THR A 152 24.43 -6.36 10.83
C THR A 152 25.50 -5.34 10.41
N GLY A 153 26.32 -5.69 9.43
CA GLY A 153 27.41 -4.81 8.99
C GLY A 153 26.94 -3.57 8.23
N ALA A 154 25.79 -3.62 7.55
CA ALA A 154 25.19 -2.45 6.92
C ALA A 154 24.60 -1.48 7.95
N GLY A 155 24.04 -1.98 9.07
CA GLY A 155 23.50 -1.17 10.16
C GLY A 155 24.57 -0.40 10.94
N GLU A 156 25.80 -0.89 10.98
CA GLU A 156 26.94 -0.23 11.61
C GLU A 156 27.51 0.95 10.79
N ARG A 157 27.14 1.08 9.52
CA ARG A 157 27.60 2.20 8.67
C ARG A 157 26.72 3.43 8.88
N SER A 158 27.34 4.52 9.28
CA SER A 158 26.68 5.81 9.57
C SER A 158 26.11 6.54 8.33
N VAL A 159 26.39 6.06 7.11
CA VAL A 159 25.88 6.63 5.86
C VAL A 159 25.46 5.47 4.94
N ARG A 160 24.18 5.37 4.62
CA ARG A 160 23.63 4.42 3.65
C ARG A 160 24.11 4.75 2.23
N SER A 161 25.29 4.25 1.87
CA SER A 161 25.79 4.32 0.48
C SER A 161 25.60 3.02 -0.27
N LEU A 162 25.10 1.97 0.37
CA LEU A 162 24.83 0.68 -0.23
C LEU A 162 23.40 0.66 -0.76
N LEU A 163 23.25 0.44 -2.05
CA LEU A 163 21.95 0.25 -2.72
C LEU A 163 21.62 -1.24 -2.78
N VAL A 164 20.35 -1.57 -2.61
CA VAL A 164 19.86 -2.94 -2.69
C VAL A 164 18.70 -3.01 -3.69
N VAL A 165 18.82 -3.91 -4.67
CA VAL A 165 17.73 -4.21 -5.62
C VAL A 165 17.34 -5.67 -5.48
N ALA A 166 16.06 -5.92 -5.21
CA ALA A 166 15.53 -7.29 -5.21
C ALA A 166 15.09 -7.71 -6.61
N CYS A 167 15.47 -8.92 -6.98
CA CYS A 167 15.05 -9.59 -8.21
C CYS A 167 13.76 -10.36 -7.92
N ASP A 168 12.69 -10.00 -8.54
CA ASP A 168 11.31 -10.50 -8.42
C ASP A 168 10.66 -10.22 -7.04
N LEU A 169 11.30 -10.64 -5.95
CA LEU A 169 10.88 -10.45 -4.56
C LEU A 169 12.12 -10.28 -3.68
N PRO A 170 12.09 -9.49 -2.60
CA PRO A 170 13.11 -9.59 -1.57
C PRO A 170 13.10 -11.00 -0.97
N SER A 171 14.27 -11.62 -0.88
CA SER A 171 14.38 -13.00 -0.37
C SER A 171 13.93 -13.08 1.08
N GLY A 172 12.94 -13.94 1.35
CA GLY A 172 12.29 -14.07 2.66
C GLY A 172 10.91 -13.42 2.76
N VAL A 173 10.45 -12.72 1.73
CA VAL A 173 9.07 -12.21 1.63
C VAL A 173 8.17 -13.29 1.04
N ASP A 174 7.04 -13.57 1.71
CA ASP A 174 6.01 -14.45 1.15
C ASP A 174 5.31 -13.74 -0.03
N VAL A 175 5.22 -14.46 -1.15
CA VAL A 175 4.74 -13.92 -2.44
C VAL A 175 3.29 -13.43 -2.40
N ASP A 176 2.46 -14.01 -1.55
CA ASP A 176 1.02 -13.75 -1.50
C ASP A 176 0.62 -12.91 -0.28
N SER A 177 1.12 -13.24 0.92
CA SER A 177 0.76 -12.56 2.16
C SER A 177 1.66 -11.37 2.51
N GLY A 178 2.88 -11.29 1.96
CA GLY A 178 3.88 -10.29 2.34
C GLY A 178 4.49 -10.51 3.72
N GLU A 179 4.24 -11.68 4.35
CA GLU A 179 4.85 -12.05 5.62
C GLU A 179 6.37 -12.16 5.46
N LEU A 180 7.09 -11.65 6.45
CA LEU A 180 8.55 -11.70 6.48
C LEU A 180 9.03 -12.94 7.24
N SER A 181 9.82 -13.75 6.56
CA SER A 181 10.59 -14.86 7.16
C SER A 181 12.04 -14.41 7.33
N GLU A 182 12.36 -13.89 8.49
CA GLU A 182 13.71 -13.37 8.79
C GLU A 182 14.81 -14.45 8.67
N PRO A 183 16.02 -14.07 8.22
CA PRO A 183 16.43 -12.72 7.86
C PRO A 183 15.97 -12.31 6.45
N VAL A 184 15.62 -11.03 6.26
CA VAL A 184 15.26 -10.43 4.98
C VAL A 184 16.22 -9.29 4.66
N LEU A 185 16.68 -9.20 3.41
CA LEU A 185 17.43 -8.05 2.93
C LEU A 185 16.44 -7.00 2.37
N PHE A 186 16.22 -5.94 3.11
CA PHE A 186 15.33 -4.86 2.68
C PHE A 186 15.90 -4.16 1.45
N ALA A 187 15.11 -4.08 0.39
CA ALA A 187 15.50 -3.47 -0.86
C ALA A 187 15.16 -1.96 -0.88
N ASP A 188 15.97 -1.18 -1.60
CA ASP A 188 15.62 0.19 -1.99
C ASP A 188 14.66 0.17 -3.18
N ALA A 189 14.78 -0.85 -4.05
CA ALA A 189 13.84 -1.13 -5.13
C ALA A 189 13.68 -2.64 -5.35
N THR A 190 12.47 -3.06 -5.74
CA THR A 190 12.18 -4.41 -6.21
C THR A 190 11.76 -4.36 -7.66
N VAL A 191 12.36 -5.22 -8.49
CA VAL A 191 12.01 -5.39 -9.90
C VAL A 191 11.30 -6.72 -10.06
N THR A 192 9.98 -6.67 -10.24
CA THR A 192 9.13 -7.84 -10.37
C THR A 192 8.66 -8.03 -11.81
N PHE A 193 8.41 -9.27 -12.22
CA PHE A 193 8.24 -9.64 -13.63
C PHE A 193 6.81 -10.07 -13.95
N GLY A 194 6.32 -9.62 -15.11
CA GLY A 194 5.00 -9.92 -15.65
C GLY A 194 3.86 -9.19 -14.97
N ALA A 195 3.83 -9.20 -13.65
CA ALA A 195 2.85 -8.46 -12.84
C ALA A 195 3.37 -8.29 -11.41
N ALA A 196 2.81 -7.32 -10.69
CA ALA A 196 3.03 -7.20 -9.24
C ALA A 196 2.44 -8.42 -8.51
N LYS A 197 3.11 -8.88 -7.45
CA LYS A 197 2.61 -9.92 -6.56
C LYS A 197 1.93 -9.29 -5.35
N THR A 198 0.87 -9.92 -4.85
CA THR A 198 0.09 -9.38 -3.73
C THR A 198 0.95 -9.12 -2.49
N GLY A 199 1.89 -10.02 -2.20
CA GLY A 199 2.81 -9.88 -1.07
C GLY A 199 3.71 -8.64 -1.12
N LEU A 200 3.97 -8.09 -2.31
CA LEU A 200 4.73 -6.84 -2.47
C LEU A 200 3.92 -5.58 -2.17
N LEU A 201 2.60 -5.70 -2.00
CA LEU A 201 1.71 -4.57 -1.76
C LEU A 201 1.21 -4.50 -0.31
N VAL A 202 1.54 -5.46 0.54
CA VAL A 202 0.99 -5.55 1.90
C VAL A 202 2.07 -5.62 2.96
N SER A 203 1.81 -5.02 4.11
CA SER A 203 2.56 -5.16 5.38
C SER A 203 4.09 -5.16 5.22
N GLY A 204 4.73 -6.17 5.79
CA GLY A 204 6.18 -6.32 5.76
C GLY A 204 6.75 -6.43 4.36
N GLY A 205 6.05 -7.11 3.44
CA GLY A 205 6.49 -7.25 2.06
C GLY A 205 6.57 -5.92 1.31
N ALA A 206 5.58 -5.03 1.50
CA ALA A 206 5.62 -3.68 0.94
C ALA A 206 6.77 -2.84 1.53
N LEU A 207 7.07 -3.03 2.83
CA LEU A 207 8.19 -2.35 3.47
C LEU A 207 9.54 -2.89 2.96
N ALA A 208 9.66 -4.21 2.78
CA ALA A 208 10.89 -4.84 2.32
C ALA A 208 11.16 -4.60 0.83
N ALA A 209 10.11 -4.37 0.02
CA ALA A 209 10.21 -4.19 -1.43
C ALA A 209 10.82 -2.84 -1.85
N GLY A 210 10.71 -1.79 -1.02
CA GLY A 210 11.07 -0.44 -1.44
C GLY A 210 10.24 0.05 -2.63
N GLU A 211 10.86 0.75 -3.57
CA GLU A 211 10.20 1.17 -4.81
C GLU A 211 9.90 -0.03 -5.71
N LEU A 212 8.62 -0.21 -6.06
CA LEU A 212 8.18 -1.35 -6.87
C LEU A 212 8.21 -1.03 -8.36
N ASN A 213 9.01 -1.78 -9.12
CA ASN A 213 9.14 -1.69 -10.56
C ASN A 213 8.60 -2.95 -11.23
N VAL A 214 7.50 -2.85 -11.97
CA VAL A 214 6.91 -3.98 -12.70
C VAL A 214 7.41 -3.99 -14.14
N VAL A 215 8.08 -5.07 -14.53
CA VAL A 215 8.58 -5.26 -15.90
C VAL A 215 7.61 -6.14 -16.68
N ASP A 216 7.03 -5.60 -17.73
CA ASP A 216 6.21 -6.39 -18.65
C ASP A 216 7.10 -7.34 -19.47
N ILE A 217 6.97 -8.62 -19.19
CA ILE A 217 7.63 -9.69 -19.95
C ILE A 217 6.74 -10.29 -21.04
N GLY A 218 5.50 -9.79 -21.17
CA GLY A 218 4.56 -10.16 -22.23
C GLY A 218 3.58 -11.26 -21.84
N LEU A 219 3.23 -11.41 -20.55
CA LEU A 219 2.27 -12.41 -20.09
C LEU A 219 0.82 -12.06 -20.44
N GLY A 220 0.50 -10.79 -20.70
CA GLY A 220 -0.85 -10.33 -21.07
C GLY A 220 -1.89 -10.42 -19.95
N MET A 221 -1.51 -10.60 -18.70
CA MET A 221 -2.41 -10.84 -17.56
C MET A 221 -3.46 -9.74 -17.36
N THR A 222 -3.10 -8.49 -17.68
CA THR A 222 -3.99 -7.32 -17.53
C THR A 222 -4.55 -6.83 -18.87
N THR A 223 -4.22 -7.48 -19.97
CA THR A 223 -4.68 -7.08 -21.30
C THR A 223 -6.08 -7.59 -21.54
N PRO A 224 -7.10 -6.72 -21.72
CA PRO A 224 -8.46 -7.15 -22.00
C PRO A 224 -8.53 -8.04 -23.25
N GLY A 225 -9.19 -9.20 -23.11
CA GLY A 225 -9.36 -10.16 -24.21
C GLY A 225 -8.15 -11.04 -24.51
N ALA A 226 -7.05 -10.95 -23.73
CA ALA A 226 -5.98 -11.94 -23.82
C ALA A 226 -6.39 -13.27 -23.17
N ASP A 227 -5.92 -14.39 -23.71
CA ASP A 227 -6.23 -15.74 -23.17
C ASP A 227 -5.67 -15.93 -21.72
N THR A 228 -4.68 -15.14 -21.36
CA THR A 228 -4.05 -15.13 -20.03
C THR A 228 -4.59 -14.05 -19.10
N ALA A 229 -5.58 -13.27 -19.53
CA ALA A 229 -6.21 -12.24 -18.68
C ALA A 229 -6.92 -12.90 -17.49
N VAL A 230 -6.58 -12.45 -16.28
CA VAL A 230 -7.18 -12.95 -15.03
C VAL A 230 -7.56 -11.76 -14.14
N GLU A 231 -8.54 -11.97 -13.25
CA GLU A 231 -8.90 -10.95 -12.27
C GLU A 231 -7.77 -10.78 -11.24
N PRO A 232 -7.32 -9.55 -10.98
CA PRO A 232 -6.34 -9.27 -9.95
C PRO A 232 -6.85 -9.66 -8.56
N ALA A 233 -5.98 -10.23 -7.76
CA ALA A 233 -6.29 -10.55 -6.36
C ALA A 233 -6.27 -9.30 -5.47
N MET A 234 -5.54 -8.26 -5.87
CA MET A 234 -5.44 -6.99 -5.17
C MET A 234 -5.13 -5.86 -6.16
N ARG A 235 -5.47 -4.63 -5.78
CA ARG A 235 -5.19 -3.43 -6.58
C ARG A 235 -4.55 -2.34 -5.72
N ARG A 236 -3.80 -1.44 -6.37
CA ARG A 236 -3.37 -0.17 -5.77
C ARG A 236 -3.78 0.97 -6.70
N LEU A 237 -4.47 1.96 -6.16
CA LEU A 237 -4.82 3.16 -6.92
C LEU A 237 -3.58 4.04 -7.12
N GLU A 238 -3.57 4.74 -8.23
CA GLU A 238 -2.58 5.75 -8.58
C GLU A 238 -3.28 7.11 -8.77
N ALA A 239 -2.53 8.17 -8.90
CA ALA A 239 -3.07 9.54 -9.00
C ALA A 239 -4.13 9.70 -10.12
N HIS A 240 -3.90 9.07 -11.27
CA HIS A 240 -4.84 9.14 -12.40
C HIS A 240 -6.19 8.45 -12.12
N ASP A 241 -6.22 7.43 -11.25
CA ASP A 241 -7.46 6.77 -10.84
C ASP A 241 -8.28 7.68 -9.93
N VAL A 242 -7.59 8.38 -8.99
CA VAL A 242 -8.24 9.39 -8.16
C VAL A 242 -8.79 10.53 -9.02
N ALA A 243 -8.05 10.97 -10.05
CA ALA A 243 -8.52 11.99 -10.98
C ALA A 243 -9.80 11.55 -11.73
N ALA A 244 -9.88 10.27 -12.13
CA ALA A 244 -11.06 9.70 -12.79
C ALA A 244 -12.25 9.54 -11.83
N LEU A 245 -12.00 9.28 -10.55
CA LEU A 245 -13.02 9.12 -9.52
C LEU A 245 -13.54 10.48 -9.04
N TYR A 246 -12.66 11.48 -8.89
CA TYR A 246 -12.97 12.75 -8.25
C TYR A 246 -13.93 13.59 -9.08
N ARG A 247 -15.03 14.03 -8.46
CA ARG A 247 -16.00 14.91 -9.10
C ARG A 247 -15.53 16.37 -9.09
N ARG A 248 -15.08 16.87 -10.24
CA ARG A 248 -14.72 18.30 -10.39
C ARG A 248 -15.97 19.17 -10.36
N PRO A 249 -15.97 20.30 -9.64
CA PRO A 249 -17.07 21.27 -9.68
C PRO A 249 -17.33 21.78 -11.11
N GLN A 250 -18.61 21.93 -11.45
CA GLN A 250 -19.07 22.45 -12.73
C GLN A 250 -19.69 23.84 -12.59
N VAL A 251 -19.75 24.59 -13.72
CA VAL A 251 -20.43 25.89 -13.76
C VAL A 251 -21.90 25.70 -13.51
N GLY A 252 -22.49 25.99 -12.50
CA GLY A 252 -23.89 25.75 -12.13
C GLY A 252 -24.05 24.86 -10.92
N ASP A 253 -22.96 24.27 -10.45
CA ASP A 253 -23.00 23.58 -9.16
C ASP A 253 -23.26 24.57 -8.01
N HIS A 254 -23.90 24.08 -6.98
CA HIS A 254 -24.14 24.78 -5.73
C HIS A 254 -23.81 23.86 -4.53
N LYS A 255 -23.83 24.43 -3.33
CA LYS A 255 -23.38 23.73 -2.12
C LYS A 255 -24.06 22.36 -1.88
N TYR A 256 -25.27 22.15 -2.37
CA TYR A 256 -26.00 20.88 -2.21
C TYR A 256 -25.66 19.86 -3.31
N THR A 257 -25.32 20.28 -4.52
CA THR A 257 -24.93 19.39 -5.60
C THR A 257 -23.47 18.94 -5.50
N ARG A 258 -22.66 19.67 -4.71
CA ARG A 258 -21.24 19.35 -4.47
C ARG A 258 -21.02 18.42 -3.27
N GLY A 259 -22.07 17.87 -2.71
CA GLY A 259 -22.01 16.98 -1.54
C GLY A 259 -22.17 17.71 -0.20
N VAL A 260 -23.05 17.20 0.65
CA VAL A 260 -23.26 17.64 2.03
C VAL A 260 -22.91 16.50 2.97
N LEU A 261 -21.85 16.68 3.74
CA LEU A 261 -21.42 15.72 4.76
C LEU A 261 -21.99 16.11 6.13
N GLY A 262 -22.77 15.20 6.73
CA GLY A 262 -23.09 15.26 8.15
C GLY A 262 -21.95 14.68 8.98
N VAL A 263 -21.53 15.35 10.03
CA VAL A 263 -20.46 14.90 10.93
C VAL A 263 -20.97 14.86 12.36
N ALA A 264 -21.04 13.66 12.94
CA ALA A 264 -21.30 13.44 14.37
C ALA A 264 -20.03 12.91 15.02
N ALA A 265 -19.22 13.81 15.55
CA ALA A 265 -17.87 13.55 16.03
C ALA A 265 -17.53 14.43 17.25
N GLY A 266 -16.48 14.07 17.95
CA GLY A 266 -16.02 14.78 19.13
C GLY A 266 -16.90 14.55 20.35
N SER A 267 -16.29 14.74 21.49
CA SER A 267 -16.92 14.72 22.82
C SER A 267 -16.32 15.84 23.65
N ALA A 268 -16.82 16.04 24.88
CA ALA A 268 -16.21 16.98 25.81
C ALA A 268 -14.75 16.65 26.10
N GLN A 269 -14.37 15.37 26.05
CA GLN A 269 -13.02 14.90 26.31
C GLN A 269 -12.10 15.02 25.06
N TYR A 270 -12.66 14.79 23.85
CA TYR A 270 -11.91 14.77 22.60
C TYR A 270 -12.51 15.71 21.53
N PRO A 271 -12.59 17.02 21.81
CA PRO A 271 -13.19 17.98 20.86
C PRO A 271 -12.36 18.14 19.58
N GLY A 272 -11.04 17.92 19.67
CA GLY A 272 -10.08 18.07 18.56
C GLY A 272 -10.34 17.13 17.39
N ALA A 273 -10.86 15.93 17.64
CA ALA A 273 -11.17 14.96 16.59
C ALA A 273 -12.21 15.51 15.59
N ALA A 274 -13.25 16.18 16.08
CA ALA A 274 -14.25 16.82 15.23
C ALA A 274 -13.66 17.99 14.42
N VAL A 275 -12.74 18.76 15.01
CA VAL A 275 -12.05 19.87 14.30
C VAL A 275 -11.17 19.32 13.18
N LEU A 276 -10.40 18.27 13.43
CA LEU A 276 -9.53 17.64 12.43
C LEU A 276 -10.34 17.03 11.28
N ALA A 277 -11.39 16.28 11.61
CA ALA A 277 -12.27 15.65 10.63
C ALA A 277 -12.98 16.68 9.74
N THR A 278 -13.57 17.73 10.34
CA THR A 278 -14.25 18.80 9.58
C THR A 278 -13.28 19.59 8.71
N GLY A 279 -12.09 19.93 9.22
CA GLY A 279 -11.05 20.63 8.46
C GLY A 279 -10.54 19.84 7.26
N ALA A 280 -10.31 18.55 7.42
CA ALA A 280 -9.92 17.66 6.33
C ALA A 280 -11.03 17.49 5.29
N ALA A 281 -12.28 17.36 5.73
CA ALA A 281 -13.42 17.30 4.81
C ALA A 281 -13.55 18.57 3.96
N LEU A 282 -13.43 19.75 4.56
CA LEU A 282 -13.46 21.03 3.84
C LEU A 282 -12.34 21.13 2.81
N ALA A 283 -11.12 20.73 3.19
CA ALA A 283 -9.94 20.76 2.31
C ALA A 283 -10.04 19.78 1.13
N THR A 284 -10.88 18.74 1.25
CA THR A 284 -11.17 17.79 0.16
C THR A 284 -12.14 18.37 -0.88
N GLY A 285 -12.82 19.51 -0.60
CA GLY A 285 -13.51 20.31 -1.61
C GLY A 285 -15.00 19.99 -1.81
N LEU A 286 -15.67 19.37 -0.83
CA LEU A 286 -17.14 19.19 -0.85
C LEU A 286 -17.90 20.52 -0.76
N GLY A 287 -19.22 20.46 -0.91
CA GLY A 287 -20.09 21.64 -0.91
C GLY A 287 -20.41 22.22 0.46
N MET A 288 -20.58 21.36 1.51
CA MET A 288 -20.94 21.78 2.86
C MET A 288 -20.64 20.70 3.89
N VAL A 289 -20.14 21.11 5.05
CA VAL A 289 -20.09 20.28 6.26
C VAL A 289 -21.19 20.72 7.23
N ARG A 290 -21.95 19.76 7.73
CA ARG A 290 -22.91 19.95 8.83
C ARG A 290 -22.44 19.18 10.05
N TYR A 291 -22.15 19.87 11.11
CA TYR A 291 -21.74 19.26 12.36
C TYR A 291 -22.95 19.07 13.30
N LEU A 292 -23.08 17.87 13.88
CA LEU A 292 -24.06 17.53 14.92
C LEU A 292 -23.31 17.04 16.17
N GLY A 293 -23.45 17.76 17.27
CA GLY A 293 -22.77 17.35 18.49
C GLY A 293 -22.85 18.36 19.63
N PRO A 294 -22.00 18.17 20.67
CA PRO A 294 -22.02 19.03 21.84
C PRO A 294 -21.79 20.51 21.51
N PRO A 295 -22.52 21.46 22.12
CA PRO A 295 -22.36 22.91 21.87
C PRO A 295 -20.93 23.42 22.11
N ALA A 296 -20.24 22.85 23.09
CA ALA A 296 -18.85 23.23 23.38
C ALA A 296 -17.92 22.88 22.20
N VAL A 297 -18.11 21.72 21.57
CA VAL A 297 -17.35 21.30 20.37
C VAL A 297 -17.71 22.17 19.16
N ALA A 298 -19.01 22.45 18.98
CA ALA A 298 -19.51 23.35 17.92
C ALA A 298 -18.89 24.75 18.01
N THR A 299 -18.69 25.27 19.22
CA THR A 299 -18.03 26.57 19.45
C THR A 299 -16.57 26.54 18.96
N ILE A 300 -15.85 25.48 19.25
CA ILE A 300 -14.46 25.32 18.82
C ILE A 300 -14.38 25.19 17.29
N ILE A 301 -15.26 24.36 16.69
CA ILE A 301 -15.33 24.21 15.24
C ILE A 301 -15.58 25.56 14.56
N ASN A 302 -16.59 26.32 15.00
CA ASN A 302 -16.92 27.63 14.42
C ASN A 302 -15.79 28.68 14.58
N ALA A 303 -14.95 28.54 15.62
CA ALA A 303 -13.79 29.41 15.81
C ALA A 303 -12.67 29.12 14.78
N VAL A 304 -12.54 27.88 14.31
CA VAL A 304 -11.50 27.43 13.37
C VAL A 304 -12.03 27.35 11.94
N HIS A 305 -13.26 26.87 11.79
CA HIS A 305 -13.95 26.62 10.51
C HIS A 305 -15.33 27.27 10.51
N PRO A 306 -15.43 28.61 10.35
CA PRO A 306 -16.69 29.35 10.43
C PRO A 306 -17.71 28.99 9.35
N GLU A 307 -17.28 28.32 8.27
CA GLU A 307 -18.13 27.81 7.18
C GLU A 307 -18.89 26.53 7.54
N VAL A 308 -18.57 25.86 8.65
CA VAL A 308 -19.28 24.67 9.11
C VAL A 308 -20.60 25.04 9.75
N VAL A 309 -21.67 24.40 9.29
CA VAL A 309 -23.02 24.61 9.87
C VAL A 309 -23.19 23.68 11.07
N CYS A 310 -23.14 24.24 12.28
CA CYS A 310 -23.27 23.48 13.51
C CYS A 310 -24.73 23.46 14.04
N SER A 311 -25.17 22.29 14.55
CA SER A 311 -26.42 22.08 15.24
C SER A 311 -26.30 21.03 16.34
N THR A 312 -27.31 20.97 17.22
CA THR A 312 -27.40 20.00 18.33
C THR A 312 -28.47 18.92 18.10
N GLY A 313 -29.15 18.95 16.95
CA GLY A 313 -30.20 18.00 16.58
C GLY A 313 -29.75 16.58 16.37
N ASP A 314 -30.66 15.76 15.92
CA ASP A 314 -30.43 14.37 15.52
C ASP A 314 -30.25 14.24 13.99
N VAL A 315 -29.87 13.05 13.54
CA VAL A 315 -29.58 12.74 12.14
C VAL A 315 -30.80 12.98 11.25
N GLU A 316 -31.98 12.62 11.72
CA GLU A 316 -33.26 12.75 11.00
C GLU A 316 -33.65 14.22 10.72
N ASP A 317 -33.15 15.14 11.51
CA ASP A 317 -33.41 16.59 11.36
C ASP A 317 -32.45 17.25 10.36
N SER A 318 -31.45 16.52 9.88
CA SER A 318 -30.36 17.05 9.06
C SER A 318 -30.38 16.50 7.62
N ARG A 319 -30.40 17.42 6.66
CA ARG A 319 -30.25 17.03 5.25
C ARG A 319 -28.78 16.87 4.89
N SER A 320 -28.33 15.64 4.77
CA SER A 320 -27.00 15.24 4.35
C SER A 320 -27.09 14.19 3.26
N GLN A 321 -26.04 14.02 2.47
CA GLN A 321 -25.92 13.00 1.43
C GLN A 321 -25.06 11.82 1.90
N ALA A 322 -24.24 12.05 2.93
CA ALA A 322 -23.48 11.02 3.63
C ALA A 322 -23.18 11.46 5.07
N TRP A 323 -22.73 10.52 5.88
CA TRP A 323 -22.39 10.74 7.28
C TRP A 323 -20.96 10.31 7.59
N LEU A 324 -20.33 11.04 8.49
CA LEU A 324 -19.13 10.63 9.23
C LEU A 324 -19.46 10.60 10.71
N VAL A 325 -19.31 9.43 11.34
CA VAL A 325 -19.65 9.25 12.76
C VAL A 325 -18.49 8.60 13.52
N GLY A 326 -18.30 9.02 14.78
CA GLY A 326 -17.45 8.33 15.72
C GLY A 326 -16.09 8.92 16.07
N PRO A 327 -15.40 9.73 15.23
CA PRO A 327 -14.13 10.33 15.61
C PRO A 327 -14.25 11.07 16.95
N GLY A 328 -13.47 10.68 17.98
CA GLY A 328 -13.50 11.28 19.30
C GLY A 328 -14.81 11.15 20.09
N ALA A 329 -15.75 10.32 19.63
CA ALA A 329 -17.00 9.99 20.35
C ALA A 329 -16.73 8.87 21.36
N VAL A 330 -16.34 9.24 22.58
CA VAL A 330 -16.06 8.29 23.66
C VAL A 330 -16.99 8.60 24.82
N GLU A 331 -17.67 7.56 25.34
CA GLU A 331 -18.58 7.66 26.50
C GLU A 331 -19.62 8.78 26.36
N ASP A 332 -20.21 8.95 25.16
CA ASP A 332 -21.20 9.96 24.82
C ASP A 332 -22.44 9.28 24.20
N ASP A 333 -23.48 9.09 25.00
CA ASP A 333 -24.73 8.41 24.60
C ASP A 333 -25.45 9.15 23.46
N ASP A 334 -25.36 10.48 23.39
CA ASP A 334 -25.95 11.28 22.33
C ASP A 334 -25.21 11.06 21.01
N GLN A 335 -23.89 10.99 21.04
CA GLN A 335 -23.10 10.65 19.84
C GLN A 335 -23.32 9.19 19.40
N ALA A 336 -23.42 8.24 20.34
CA ALA A 336 -23.77 6.85 20.04
C ALA A 336 -25.17 6.75 19.39
N ARG A 337 -26.15 7.51 19.89
CA ARG A 337 -27.50 7.60 19.28
C ARG A 337 -27.44 8.15 17.86
N ARG A 338 -26.67 9.23 17.62
CA ARG A 338 -26.47 9.79 16.27
C ARG A 338 -25.78 8.81 15.35
N ALA A 339 -24.79 8.04 15.85
CA ALA A 339 -24.12 7.01 15.07
C ALA A 339 -25.12 5.93 14.62
N ARG A 340 -25.95 5.40 15.52
CA ARG A 340 -27.01 4.46 15.17
C ARG A 340 -28.01 5.04 14.16
N GLY A 341 -28.45 6.30 14.36
CA GLY A 341 -29.33 6.99 13.43
C GLY A 341 -28.72 7.14 12.04
N ALA A 342 -27.45 7.50 11.94
CA ALA A 342 -26.73 7.60 10.67
C ALA A 342 -26.61 6.24 9.96
N ILE A 343 -26.22 5.18 10.68
CA ILE A 343 -26.12 3.83 10.14
C ILE A 343 -27.49 3.32 9.64
N ALA A 344 -28.57 3.66 10.34
CA ALA A 344 -29.92 3.27 9.96
C ALA A 344 -30.55 4.16 8.87
N SER A 345 -29.92 5.27 8.49
CA SER A 345 -30.50 6.26 7.56
C SER A 345 -30.63 5.79 6.12
N GLY A 346 -29.92 4.72 5.73
CA GLY A 346 -29.84 4.25 4.35
C GLY A 346 -28.90 5.08 3.47
N LEU A 347 -28.30 6.14 4.00
CA LEU A 347 -27.27 6.94 3.31
C LEU A 347 -25.88 6.29 3.49
N PRO A 348 -24.90 6.61 2.63
CA PRO A 348 -23.52 6.21 2.85
C PRO A 348 -22.96 6.78 4.17
N VAL A 349 -22.26 5.94 4.94
CA VAL A 349 -21.76 6.30 6.28
C VAL A 349 -20.32 5.85 6.47
N VAL A 350 -19.46 6.77 6.90
CA VAL A 350 -18.12 6.45 7.41
C VAL A 350 -18.23 6.29 8.94
N VAL A 351 -17.84 5.12 9.44
CA VAL A 351 -17.91 4.75 10.86
C VAL A 351 -16.50 4.54 11.39
N ASP A 352 -16.08 5.40 12.31
CA ASP A 352 -14.71 5.38 12.87
C ASP A 352 -14.75 5.30 14.40
N ALA A 353 -13.66 4.89 14.99
CA ALA A 353 -13.37 4.94 16.42
C ALA A 353 -14.55 4.47 17.30
N GLY A 354 -15.06 5.34 18.19
CA GLY A 354 -16.12 4.98 19.16
C GLY A 354 -17.41 4.47 18.52
N ALA A 355 -17.75 4.88 17.30
CA ALA A 355 -18.97 4.42 16.63
C ALA A 355 -18.88 3.00 16.07
N LEU A 356 -17.70 2.38 16.01
CA LEU A 356 -17.55 1.00 15.56
C LEU A 356 -18.30 -0.02 16.45
N SER A 357 -18.51 0.30 17.73
CA SER A 357 -19.31 -0.51 18.64
C SER A 357 -20.82 -0.47 18.36
N GLU A 358 -21.28 0.54 17.61
CA GLU A 358 -22.69 0.73 17.28
C GLU A 358 -23.10 0.01 15.98
N VAL A 359 -22.16 -0.62 15.29
CA VAL A 359 -22.40 -1.32 14.02
C VAL A 359 -23.20 -2.60 14.28
N PRO A 360 -24.41 -2.76 13.70
CA PRO A 360 -25.21 -3.97 13.83
C PRO A 360 -24.53 -5.18 13.17
N GLU A 361 -25.13 -6.36 13.32
CA GLU A 361 -24.55 -7.61 12.81
C GLU A 361 -24.24 -7.55 11.30
N ARG A 362 -25.16 -6.96 10.53
CA ARG A 362 -24.98 -6.74 9.07
C ARG A 362 -25.44 -5.35 8.67
N VAL A 363 -24.74 -4.79 7.69
CA VAL A 363 -25.03 -3.50 7.07
C VAL A 363 -24.82 -3.59 5.55
N GLU A 364 -25.16 -2.53 4.83
CA GLU A 364 -24.89 -2.40 3.40
C GLU A 364 -23.42 -2.00 3.14
N SER A 365 -22.92 -2.26 1.93
CA SER A 365 -21.56 -1.92 1.52
C SER A 365 -21.25 -0.42 1.53
N SER A 366 -22.27 0.43 1.53
CA SER A 366 -22.17 1.89 1.68
C SER A 366 -21.85 2.35 3.11
N VAL A 367 -21.91 1.45 4.08
CA VAL A 367 -21.34 1.67 5.42
C VAL A 367 -19.87 1.28 5.38
N ILE A 368 -19.00 2.25 5.63
CA ILE A 368 -17.55 2.11 5.52
C ILE A 368 -16.95 2.17 6.91
N LEU A 369 -16.42 1.06 7.38
CA LEU A 369 -15.75 0.95 8.67
C LEU A 369 -14.27 1.29 8.52
N THR A 370 -13.73 2.11 9.47
CA THR A 370 -12.33 2.53 9.40
C THR A 370 -11.52 2.09 10.64
N PRO A 371 -11.48 0.79 10.99
CA PRO A 371 -10.74 0.33 12.16
C PRO A 371 -9.22 0.38 11.96
N HIS A 372 -8.48 0.55 13.04
CA HIS A 372 -7.10 0.05 13.15
C HIS A 372 -7.13 -1.42 13.65
N ALA A 373 -5.97 -2.11 13.67
CA ALA A 373 -5.92 -3.54 14.01
C ALA A 373 -6.52 -3.87 15.40
N GLY A 374 -6.37 -2.98 16.38
CA GLY A 374 -6.99 -3.17 17.71
C GLY A 374 -8.50 -3.06 17.70
N GLU A 375 -9.06 -2.11 16.96
CA GLU A 375 -10.51 -1.93 16.77
C GLU A 375 -11.09 -3.08 15.95
N LEU A 376 -10.39 -3.52 14.90
CA LEU A 376 -10.80 -4.66 14.09
C LEU A 376 -10.84 -5.95 14.92
N ARG A 377 -9.85 -6.18 15.79
CA ARG A 377 -9.87 -7.29 16.74
C ARG A 377 -11.15 -7.28 17.59
N THR A 378 -11.48 -6.12 18.16
CA THR A 378 -12.69 -5.98 18.98
C THR A 378 -13.96 -6.25 18.16
N LEU A 379 -14.05 -5.72 16.94
CA LEU A 379 -15.14 -5.96 16.01
C LEU A 379 -15.30 -7.45 15.67
N LEU A 380 -14.22 -8.14 15.38
CA LEU A 380 -14.23 -9.58 15.08
C LEU A 380 -14.61 -10.42 16.29
N ALA A 381 -14.14 -10.06 17.49
CA ALA A 381 -14.50 -10.74 18.73
C ALA A 381 -16.01 -10.68 19.02
N THR A 382 -16.69 -9.55 18.74
CA THR A 382 -18.17 -9.44 18.88
C THR A 382 -18.92 -10.34 17.90
N ARG A 383 -18.23 -10.89 16.89
CA ARG A 383 -18.78 -11.81 15.87
C ARG A 383 -18.24 -13.23 16.02
N GLY A 384 -17.67 -13.53 17.20
CA GLY A 384 -17.21 -14.88 17.56
C GLY A 384 -15.84 -15.28 17.01
N ILE A 385 -15.08 -14.33 16.43
CA ILE A 385 -13.72 -14.58 15.95
C ILE A 385 -12.72 -14.01 16.95
N ASP A 386 -12.05 -14.91 17.68
CA ASP A 386 -10.96 -14.53 18.59
C ASP A 386 -9.62 -14.57 17.82
N VAL A 387 -8.97 -13.44 17.70
CA VAL A 387 -7.72 -13.25 16.97
C VAL A 387 -6.83 -12.26 17.70
N ALA A 388 -5.51 -12.49 17.69
CA ALA A 388 -4.58 -11.53 18.26
C ALA A 388 -4.38 -10.32 17.32
N ARG A 389 -4.09 -9.16 17.91
CA ARG A 389 -3.77 -7.94 17.13
C ARG A 389 -2.60 -8.18 16.16
N ALA A 390 -1.57 -8.89 16.61
CA ALA A 390 -0.39 -9.22 15.81
C ALA A 390 -0.73 -10.05 14.56
N ASP A 391 -1.71 -10.97 14.66
CA ASP A 391 -2.14 -11.78 13.50
C ASP A 391 -2.84 -10.90 12.44
N ILE A 392 -3.63 -9.91 12.90
CA ILE A 392 -4.26 -8.94 11.98
C ILE A 392 -3.19 -8.08 11.29
N GLU A 393 -2.18 -7.63 12.02
CA GLU A 393 -1.07 -6.85 11.48
C GLU A 393 -0.19 -7.66 10.51
N ALA A 394 -0.05 -8.96 10.73
CA ALA A 394 0.68 -9.88 9.85
C ALA A 394 -0.10 -10.21 8.55
N ALA A 395 -1.44 -10.31 8.61
CA ALA A 395 -2.27 -10.67 7.47
C ALA A 395 -3.46 -9.70 7.27
N PRO A 396 -3.21 -8.38 7.08
CA PRO A 396 -4.25 -7.35 7.12
C PRO A 396 -5.28 -7.50 5.99
N ALA A 397 -4.87 -7.90 4.79
CA ALA A 397 -5.77 -8.11 3.67
C ALA A 397 -6.79 -9.22 3.94
N ARG A 398 -6.35 -10.33 4.55
CA ARG A 398 -7.22 -11.43 4.95
C ARG A 398 -8.29 -10.97 5.95
N PHE A 399 -7.87 -10.32 7.03
CA PHE A 399 -8.79 -9.93 8.11
C PHE A 399 -9.71 -8.77 7.73
N ALA A 400 -9.26 -7.84 6.87
CA ALA A 400 -10.12 -6.82 6.30
C ALA A 400 -11.22 -7.43 5.42
N SER A 401 -10.85 -8.40 4.56
CA SER A 401 -11.81 -9.12 3.70
C SER A 401 -12.80 -9.97 4.52
N GLU A 402 -12.32 -10.66 5.55
CA GLU A 402 -13.17 -11.45 6.46
C GLU A 402 -14.18 -10.56 7.19
N ALA A 403 -13.74 -9.43 7.72
CA ALA A 403 -14.63 -8.46 8.36
C ALA A 403 -15.65 -7.87 7.39
N ALA A 404 -15.25 -7.54 6.17
CA ALA A 404 -16.16 -7.04 5.13
C ALA A 404 -17.25 -8.06 4.79
N GLN A 405 -16.88 -9.33 4.60
CA GLN A 405 -17.84 -10.41 4.31
C GLN A 405 -18.80 -10.68 5.48
N LEU A 406 -18.30 -10.67 6.71
CA LEU A 406 -19.09 -10.89 7.92
C LEU A 406 -20.09 -9.77 8.16
N THR A 407 -19.66 -8.53 8.02
CA THR A 407 -20.49 -7.36 8.33
C THR A 407 -21.35 -6.89 7.16
N GLY A 408 -21.00 -7.22 5.93
CA GLY A 408 -21.57 -6.63 4.72
C GLY A 408 -21.03 -5.22 4.41
N ALA A 409 -20.28 -4.62 5.32
CA ALA A 409 -19.67 -3.30 5.19
C ALA A 409 -18.46 -3.31 4.23
N THR A 410 -18.12 -2.14 3.72
CA THR A 410 -16.76 -1.89 3.24
C THR A 410 -15.84 -1.67 4.44
N VAL A 411 -14.65 -2.25 4.44
CA VAL A 411 -13.69 -2.10 5.54
C VAL A 411 -12.42 -1.42 5.05
N LEU A 412 -12.04 -0.30 5.66
CA LEU A 412 -10.74 0.36 5.53
C LEU A 412 -9.93 0.05 6.80
N LEU A 413 -9.04 -0.93 6.74
CA LEU A 413 -8.13 -1.27 7.84
C LEU A 413 -6.89 -0.37 7.80
N LYS A 414 -6.78 0.49 8.81
CA LYS A 414 -5.63 1.41 8.99
C LYS A 414 -4.39 0.65 9.42
N GLY A 415 -3.25 0.89 8.75
CA GLY A 415 -1.96 0.26 9.07
C GLY A 415 -0.81 0.92 8.31
N PHE A 416 0.36 0.30 8.34
CA PHE A 416 1.49 0.72 7.50
C PHE A 416 1.10 0.71 6.01
N THR A 417 0.47 -0.37 5.57
CA THR A 417 -0.36 -0.38 4.37
C THR A 417 -1.82 -0.27 4.80
N THR A 418 -2.54 0.67 4.22
CA THR A 418 -3.99 0.77 4.42
C THR A 418 -4.69 -0.17 3.44
N ILE A 419 -5.43 -1.14 3.97
CA ILE A 419 -6.18 -2.10 3.16
C ILE A 419 -7.64 -1.70 3.11
N THR A 420 -8.23 -1.66 1.91
CA THR A 420 -9.67 -1.51 1.77
C THR A 420 -10.26 -2.76 1.12
N ALA A 421 -11.31 -3.31 1.72
CA ALA A 421 -11.96 -4.52 1.27
C ALA A 421 -13.46 -4.30 1.08
N ALA A 422 -13.96 -4.68 -0.10
CA ALA A 422 -15.40 -4.74 -0.37
C ALA A 422 -15.96 -6.08 0.11
N PRO A 423 -17.23 -6.15 0.54
CA PRO A 423 -17.87 -7.42 0.90
C PRO A 423 -18.03 -8.35 -0.31
N THR A 424 -17.92 -7.85 -1.52
CA THR A 424 -17.94 -8.60 -2.79
C THR A 424 -16.61 -9.25 -3.16
N GLY A 425 -15.52 -8.90 -2.44
CA GLY A 425 -14.23 -9.56 -2.54
C GLY A 425 -13.09 -8.71 -3.12
N GLU A 426 -13.36 -7.53 -3.66
CA GLU A 426 -12.32 -6.64 -4.18
C GLU A 426 -11.51 -6.03 -3.03
N VAL A 427 -10.18 -6.05 -3.21
CA VAL A 427 -9.22 -5.57 -2.20
C VAL A 427 -8.28 -4.55 -2.82
N PHE A 428 -8.04 -3.45 -2.08
CA PHE A 428 -7.05 -2.45 -2.44
C PHE A 428 -6.03 -2.27 -1.32
N SER A 429 -4.81 -1.87 -1.68
CA SER A 429 -3.73 -1.57 -0.74
C SER A 429 -3.07 -0.24 -1.10
N GLN A 430 -2.98 0.69 -0.15
CA GLN A 430 -2.28 1.96 -0.29
C GLN A 430 -1.15 2.05 0.74
N ALA A 431 0.02 2.57 0.34
CA ALA A 431 1.24 2.58 1.14
C ALA A 431 2.03 3.91 1.06
N GLU A 432 1.38 4.99 0.62
CA GLU A 432 2.02 6.28 0.37
C GLU A 432 2.24 7.12 1.65
N ALA A 433 1.71 6.65 2.79
CA ALA A 433 1.79 7.39 4.04
C ALA A 433 3.20 7.40 4.63
N PRO A 434 3.76 8.56 5.00
CA PRO A 434 5.04 8.62 5.70
C PRO A 434 4.87 8.15 7.15
N PRO A 435 5.94 7.64 7.79
CA PRO A 435 5.90 7.23 9.20
C PRO A 435 5.45 8.34 10.16
N TRP A 436 5.59 9.60 9.80
CA TRP A 436 5.12 10.76 10.58
C TRP A 436 3.60 10.79 10.79
N LEU A 437 2.82 10.10 9.96
CA LEU A 437 1.38 9.97 10.17
C LEU A 437 1.00 8.96 11.27
N ALA A 438 1.94 8.23 11.84
CA ALA A 438 1.72 7.42 13.04
C ALA A 438 1.61 8.32 14.29
N THR A 439 0.62 9.23 14.29
CA THR A 439 0.36 10.20 15.34
C THR A 439 -1.13 10.36 15.60
N ALA A 440 -1.49 10.83 16.79
CA ALA A 440 -2.89 11.06 17.17
C ALA A 440 -3.56 12.08 16.24
N GLY A 441 -4.80 11.83 15.84
CA GLY A 441 -5.57 12.69 14.96
C GLY A 441 -5.42 12.41 13.46
N SER A 442 -4.42 11.61 13.06
CA SER A 442 -4.23 11.21 11.66
C SER A 442 -5.42 10.43 11.11
N GLY A 443 -5.98 9.51 11.91
CA GLY A 443 -7.21 8.78 11.57
C GLY A 443 -8.43 9.70 11.39
N ASP A 444 -8.58 10.71 12.25
CA ASP A 444 -9.68 11.69 12.15
C ASP A 444 -9.60 12.48 10.83
N THR A 445 -8.38 12.82 10.40
CA THR A 445 -8.13 13.50 9.11
C THR A 445 -8.47 12.58 7.95
N LEU A 446 -8.04 11.32 7.97
CA LEU A 446 -8.38 10.32 6.95
C LEU A 446 -9.90 10.14 6.83
N SER A 447 -10.58 10.01 7.97
CA SER A 447 -12.05 9.86 8.02
C SER A 447 -12.76 11.10 7.48
N GLY A 448 -12.22 12.30 7.68
CA GLY A 448 -12.70 13.55 7.09
C GLY A 448 -12.58 13.57 5.56
N ILE A 449 -11.43 13.17 5.01
CA ILE A 449 -11.22 13.05 3.55
C ILE A 449 -12.20 12.03 2.97
N LEU A 450 -12.29 10.85 3.59
CA LEU A 450 -13.20 9.79 3.14
C LEU A 450 -14.66 10.26 3.17
N GLY A 451 -15.09 10.87 4.26
CA GLY A 451 -16.45 11.40 4.39
C GLY A 451 -16.81 12.40 3.28
N ALA A 452 -15.86 13.28 2.94
CA ALA A 452 -16.05 14.27 1.86
C ALA A 452 -16.19 13.58 0.49
N LEU A 453 -15.34 12.62 0.16
CA LEU A 453 -15.45 11.85 -1.08
C LEU A 453 -16.77 11.09 -1.14
N VAL A 454 -17.14 10.42 -0.07
CA VAL A 454 -18.41 9.67 0.02
C VAL A 454 -19.61 10.60 -0.18
N ALA A 455 -19.63 11.77 0.46
CA ALA A 455 -20.72 12.75 0.30
C ALA A 455 -20.81 13.32 -1.13
N THR A 456 -19.65 13.51 -1.77
CA THR A 456 -19.58 14.05 -3.14
C THR A 456 -20.05 13.03 -4.18
N LEU A 457 -19.84 11.75 -3.91
CA LEU A 457 -20.10 10.62 -4.82
C LEU A 457 -21.35 9.81 -4.46
N ALA A 458 -22.10 10.22 -3.43
CA ALA A 458 -23.24 9.47 -2.88
C ALA A 458 -24.35 9.17 -3.92
N GLU A 459 -24.51 10.04 -4.92
CA GLU A 459 -25.52 9.91 -5.99
C GLU A 459 -24.90 9.54 -7.35
N ASP A 460 -23.63 9.10 -7.37
CA ASP A 460 -22.88 8.81 -8.59
C ASP A 460 -22.69 7.29 -8.77
N ASP A 461 -23.59 6.65 -9.50
CA ASP A 461 -23.54 5.22 -9.79
C ASP A 461 -22.43 4.84 -10.79
N GLY A 462 -21.75 5.81 -11.40
CA GLY A 462 -20.72 5.59 -12.44
C GLY A 462 -19.30 5.45 -11.89
N VAL A 463 -19.06 5.58 -10.59
CA VAL A 463 -17.71 5.59 -9.98
C VAL A 463 -16.90 4.34 -10.34
N ALA A 464 -17.44 3.16 -10.06
CA ALA A 464 -16.75 1.89 -10.35
C ALA A 464 -16.48 1.71 -11.85
N ALA A 465 -17.47 2.04 -12.70
CA ALA A 465 -17.35 1.90 -14.15
C ALA A 465 -16.23 2.79 -14.74
N ARG A 466 -16.03 4.01 -14.22
CA ARG A 466 -14.92 4.88 -14.63
C ARG A 466 -13.54 4.27 -14.33
N LEU A 467 -13.46 3.43 -13.34
CA LEU A 467 -12.24 2.71 -12.96
C LEU A 467 -12.14 1.30 -13.58
N GLY A 468 -13.14 0.89 -14.39
CA GLY A 468 -13.19 -0.48 -14.92
C GLY A 468 -13.42 -1.55 -13.86
N LEU A 469 -14.11 -1.20 -12.77
CA LEU A 469 -14.39 -2.06 -11.62
C LEU A 469 -15.85 -2.52 -11.59
N PRO A 470 -16.17 -3.67 -10.96
CA PRO A 470 -17.55 -4.05 -10.69
C PRO A 470 -18.19 -3.08 -9.69
N ALA A 471 -19.51 -2.89 -9.75
CA ALA A 471 -20.25 -1.94 -8.92
C ALA A 471 -20.04 -2.18 -7.40
N GLY A 472 -19.88 -3.44 -6.98
CA GLY A 472 -19.60 -3.81 -5.59
C GLY A 472 -18.30 -3.26 -5.02
N ALA A 473 -17.35 -2.86 -5.88
CA ALA A 473 -16.06 -2.29 -5.48
C ALA A 473 -16.10 -0.78 -5.22
N THR A 474 -17.21 -0.09 -5.51
CA THR A 474 -17.32 1.39 -5.47
C THR A 474 -16.75 1.97 -4.18
N TRP A 475 -17.27 1.56 -3.04
CA TRP A 475 -16.90 2.17 -1.76
C TRP A 475 -15.50 1.78 -1.29
N ALA A 476 -15.03 0.58 -1.65
CA ALA A 476 -13.65 0.18 -1.40
C ALA A 476 -12.64 1.01 -2.22
N ALA A 477 -12.96 1.31 -3.48
CA ALA A 477 -12.15 2.20 -4.31
C ALA A 477 -12.16 3.66 -3.80
N VAL A 478 -13.32 4.17 -3.36
CA VAL A 478 -13.44 5.51 -2.72
C VAL A 478 -12.62 5.57 -1.44
N ALA A 479 -12.66 4.52 -0.61
CA ALA A 479 -11.87 4.43 0.60
C ALA A 479 -10.36 4.36 0.31
N ALA A 480 -9.95 3.61 -0.73
CA ALA A 480 -8.56 3.57 -1.19
C ALA A 480 -8.09 4.95 -1.71
N ALA A 481 -8.94 5.67 -2.45
CA ALA A 481 -8.63 7.03 -2.91
C ALA A 481 -8.44 8.00 -1.72
N ALA A 482 -9.24 7.89 -0.67
CA ALA A 482 -9.05 8.68 0.54
C ALA A 482 -7.70 8.38 1.21
N ALA A 483 -7.32 7.10 1.30
CA ALA A 483 -6.04 6.68 1.86
C ALA A 483 -4.86 7.22 1.03
N LEU A 484 -4.95 7.16 -0.31
CA LEU A 484 -3.94 7.72 -1.21
C LEU A 484 -3.78 9.25 -1.02
N ILE A 485 -4.87 10.01 -1.03
CA ILE A 485 -4.85 11.46 -0.82
C ILE A 485 -4.23 11.79 0.54
N HIS A 486 -4.65 11.09 1.60
CA HIS A 486 -4.14 11.27 2.94
C HIS A 486 -2.63 10.98 3.03
N GLY A 487 -2.18 9.86 2.44
CA GLY A 487 -0.76 9.48 2.40
C GLY A 487 0.09 10.52 1.67
N LEU A 488 -0.33 10.94 0.47
CA LEU A 488 0.36 11.95 -0.33
C LEU A 488 0.40 13.32 0.37
N ALA A 489 -0.69 13.73 1.05
CA ALA A 489 -0.72 14.95 1.84
C ALA A 489 0.27 14.89 3.01
N GLY A 490 0.37 13.72 3.67
CA GLY A 490 1.35 13.46 4.71
C GLY A 490 2.79 13.51 4.18
N MET A 491 3.07 12.91 3.03
CA MET A 491 4.39 12.96 2.38
C MET A 491 4.79 14.40 2.07
N ARG A 492 3.89 15.19 1.49
CA ARG A 492 4.14 16.61 1.21
C ARG A 492 4.38 17.45 2.47
N ALA A 493 3.63 17.19 3.53
CA ALA A 493 3.85 17.85 4.83
C ALA A 493 5.22 17.46 5.42
N ALA A 494 5.65 16.21 5.24
CA ALA A 494 6.92 15.70 5.75
C ALA A 494 8.16 16.30 5.05
N GLU A 495 8.05 16.86 3.86
CA GLU A 495 9.13 17.58 3.16
C GLU A 495 9.68 18.76 3.99
N SER A 496 8.83 19.35 4.84
CA SER A 496 9.19 20.48 5.70
C SER A 496 9.61 20.07 7.11
N GLY A 497 9.62 18.76 7.44
CA GLY A 497 9.95 18.23 8.77
C GLY A 497 8.84 17.40 9.41
N PRO A 498 8.78 17.28 10.74
CA PRO A 498 7.77 16.52 11.44
C PRO A 498 6.34 16.98 11.10
N VAL A 499 5.44 16.02 10.84
CA VAL A 499 4.06 16.31 10.47
C VAL A 499 3.24 16.69 11.70
N VAL A 500 2.59 17.85 11.63
CA VAL A 500 1.55 18.29 12.57
C VAL A 500 0.19 18.11 11.87
N VAL A 501 -0.65 17.21 12.40
CA VAL A 501 -1.91 16.79 11.73
C VAL A 501 -2.85 17.95 11.44
N ALA A 502 -2.95 18.93 12.35
CA ALA A 502 -3.75 20.14 12.13
C ALA A 502 -3.26 20.99 10.94
N GLY A 503 -2.04 20.80 10.49
CA GLY A 503 -1.46 21.44 9.30
C GLY A 503 -1.71 20.70 7.98
N LEU A 504 -2.35 19.53 7.99
CA LEU A 504 -2.59 18.75 6.76
C LEU A 504 -3.59 19.38 5.76
N PRO A 505 -4.64 20.10 6.15
CA PRO A 505 -5.64 20.61 5.22
C PRO A 505 -5.08 21.35 3.99
N PRO A 506 -4.12 22.26 4.08
CA PRO A 506 -3.51 22.90 2.90
C PRO A 506 -2.80 21.90 1.96
N HIS A 507 -2.17 20.86 2.52
CA HIS A 507 -1.49 19.82 1.74
C HIS A 507 -2.49 18.92 1.02
N ILE A 508 -3.67 18.63 1.61
CA ILE A 508 -4.76 17.90 0.95
C ILE A 508 -5.19 18.67 -0.32
N GLY A 509 -5.46 19.97 -0.20
CA GLY A 509 -5.84 20.80 -1.35
C GLY A 509 -4.75 20.85 -2.43
N SER A 510 -3.48 20.94 -2.03
CA SER A 510 -2.35 20.97 -2.97
C SER A 510 -2.18 19.63 -3.71
N VAL A 511 -2.30 18.48 -3.01
CA VAL A 511 -2.27 17.15 -3.60
C VAL A 511 -3.40 16.96 -4.61
N LEU A 512 -4.62 17.36 -4.24
CA LEU A 512 -5.75 17.31 -5.16
C LEU A 512 -5.55 18.22 -6.39
N ALA A 513 -4.94 19.39 -6.23
CA ALA A 513 -4.61 20.26 -7.36
C ALA A 513 -3.66 19.56 -8.35
N ASP A 514 -2.63 18.87 -7.85
CA ASP A 514 -1.69 18.14 -8.71
C ASP A 514 -2.34 16.90 -9.37
N ILE A 515 -3.14 16.14 -8.62
CA ILE A 515 -3.87 14.97 -9.15
C ILE A 515 -4.84 15.38 -10.25
N LEU A 516 -5.43 16.56 -10.14
CA LEU A 516 -6.45 17.06 -11.05
C LEU A 516 -5.89 17.96 -12.19
N ALA A 517 -4.60 18.26 -12.17
CA ALA A 517 -3.96 19.03 -13.25
C ALA A 517 -3.93 18.23 -14.55
#